data_3fe7c17bf3e14212ed5f246e7f3325b0
#
_entry.id   3fe7c17bf3e14212ed5f246e7f3325b0
#
_cell.length_a   1.000
_cell.length_b   1.000
_cell.length_c   1.000
_cell.angle_alpha   90.00
_cell.angle_beta   90.00
_cell.angle_gamma   90.00
#
_symmetry.space_group_name_H-M   'P 1'
#
loop_
_entity.id
_entity.type
_entity.pdbx_description
1 polymer ?
#
loop_
_entity_poly.entity_id
_entity_poly.type
_entity_poly.pdbx_seq_one_letter_code
_entity_poly.pdbx_strand_id
1 'polypeptide(L)'
;MNNLEFQNSLDRIKGLTVAIVYIFEGEQAAGFAHYHIWKGDIISKWLNAIANVGCRPFILDVRTFVEKAFSNTLPHIDFVINLNCGSTDLDPMAIVPSTCAFLGIPCIPCGSFSILAGENKYHSNLLAKECGLLVSPTCEASDPNGIFRPLNWGSSLGVVRGKCPTAQKGIYQKFIKGFDITTPAIFNPLTENFDFLPTIVYVPKNQDINWFFGETAKEEKIGYQRELVYDLCDSLKEKYIELIRIIGVKTFCRID
;
A
#
# COMPACT_ATOMS: atom_id res chain seq x y z
N MET A 1 -5.17 21.54 -10.71
CA MET A 1 -5.44 21.21 -12.14
C MET A 1 -6.72 21.89 -12.52
N ASN A 2 -6.73 22.74 -13.55
CA ASN A 2 -7.98 23.34 -14.05
C ASN A 2 -8.77 22.32 -14.90
N ASN A 3 -10.04 22.61 -15.18
CA ASN A 3 -10.92 21.68 -15.91
C ASN A 3 -10.37 21.30 -17.31
N LEU A 4 -9.68 22.21 -17.98
CA LEU A 4 -9.12 21.97 -19.31
C LEU A 4 -7.91 21.03 -19.27
N GLU A 5 -7.02 21.22 -18.30
CA GLU A 5 -5.86 20.34 -18.11
C GLU A 5 -6.28 18.93 -17.72
N PHE A 6 -7.28 18.81 -16.85
CA PHE A 6 -7.86 17.53 -16.50
C PHE A 6 -8.45 16.82 -17.72
N GLN A 7 -9.24 17.55 -18.52
CA GLN A 7 -9.84 17.00 -19.73
C GLN A 7 -8.79 16.57 -20.76
N ASN A 8 -7.76 17.38 -20.96
CA ASN A 8 -6.64 17.04 -21.85
C ASN A 8 -5.90 15.78 -21.38
N SER A 9 -5.75 15.60 -20.05
CA SER A 9 -5.14 14.39 -19.49
C SER A 9 -6.00 13.15 -19.71
N LEU A 10 -7.32 13.28 -19.56
CA LEU A 10 -8.27 12.19 -19.88
C LEU A 10 -8.23 11.82 -21.36
N ASP A 11 -8.13 12.80 -22.25
CA ASP A 11 -8.08 12.55 -23.70
C ASP A 11 -6.83 11.75 -24.10
N ARG A 12 -5.71 11.92 -23.40
CA ARG A 12 -4.48 11.16 -23.64
C ARG A 12 -4.56 9.69 -23.27
N ILE A 13 -5.42 9.32 -22.32
CA ILE A 13 -5.55 7.93 -21.85
C ILE A 13 -6.72 7.19 -22.52
N LYS A 14 -7.58 7.88 -23.26
CA LYS A 14 -8.68 7.25 -23.97
C LYS A 14 -8.21 6.15 -24.92
N GLY A 15 -8.87 5.01 -24.85
CA GLY A 15 -8.57 3.85 -25.68
C GLY A 15 -7.36 3.04 -25.23
N LEU A 16 -6.62 3.47 -24.21
CA LEU A 16 -5.53 2.65 -23.65
C LEU A 16 -6.06 1.36 -23.02
N THR A 17 -5.32 0.29 -23.22
CA THR A 17 -5.62 -1.03 -22.68
C THR A 17 -4.94 -1.20 -21.32
N VAL A 18 -5.74 -1.43 -20.28
CA VAL A 18 -5.29 -1.46 -18.88
C VAL A 18 -5.52 -2.82 -18.28
N ALA A 19 -4.46 -3.50 -17.85
CA ALA A 19 -4.59 -4.74 -17.09
C ALA A 19 -4.64 -4.43 -15.59
N ILE A 20 -5.65 -4.94 -14.89
CA ILE A 20 -5.71 -5.00 -13.44
C ILE A 20 -5.21 -6.38 -13.02
N VAL A 21 -4.07 -6.44 -12.34
CA VAL A 21 -3.43 -7.69 -11.95
C VAL A 21 -3.57 -7.88 -10.43
N TYR A 22 -4.21 -8.97 -10.03
CA TYR A 22 -4.44 -9.32 -8.62
C TYR A 22 -4.59 -10.84 -8.45
N ILE A 23 -4.62 -11.34 -7.21
CA ILE A 23 -4.85 -12.75 -6.92
C ILE A 23 -6.34 -13.02 -6.93
N PHE A 24 -6.78 -13.93 -7.80
CA PHE A 24 -8.19 -14.33 -7.89
C PHE A 24 -8.58 -15.19 -6.68
N GLU A 25 -9.84 -15.10 -6.25
CA GLU A 25 -10.41 -16.00 -5.25
C GLU A 25 -10.42 -17.45 -5.78
N GLY A 26 -10.29 -18.42 -4.87
CA GLY A 26 -10.33 -19.85 -5.19
C GLY A 26 -9.04 -20.60 -4.86
N GLU A 27 -8.77 -21.70 -5.54
CA GLU A 27 -7.60 -22.54 -5.30
C GLU A 27 -6.27 -21.82 -5.49
N GLN A 28 -6.23 -20.83 -6.37
CA GLN A 28 -5.06 -20.00 -6.63
C GLN A 28 -4.71 -19.08 -5.46
N ALA A 29 -5.69 -18.81 -4.61
CA ALA A 29 -5.53 -18.03 -3.38
C ALA A 29 -5.08 -18.87 -2.18
N ALA A 30 -4.85 -20.17 -2.35
CA ALA A 30 -4.37 -21.04 -1.28
C ALA A 30 -3.04 -20.54 -0.71
N GLY A 31 -2.98 -20.33 0.60
CA GLY A 31 -1.82 -19.77 1.30
C GLY A 31 -1.82 -18.25 1.45
N PHE A 32 -2.82 -17.55 0.88
CA PHE A 32 -3.01 -16.11 1.11
C PHE A 32 -4.05 -15.88 2.19
N ALA A 33 -3.86 -14.85 2.98
CA ALA A 33 -4.87 -14.44 3.94
C ALA A 33 -6.05 -13.76 3.21
N HIS A 34 -7.28 -14.03 3.66
CA HIS A 34 -8.51 -13.60 2.98
C HIS A 34 -8.59 -12.10 2.68
N TYR A 35 -8.04 -11.25 3.53
CA TYR A 35 -8.05 -9.81 3.32
C TYR A 35 -6.96 -9.29 2.38
N HIS A 36 -6.07 -10.16 1.92
CA HIS A 36 -5.13 -9.89 0.83
C HIS A 36 -5.72 -10.21 -0.54
N ILE A 37 -6.94 -10.73 -0.58
CA ILE A 37 -7.67 -11.07 -1.80
C ILE A 37 -8.78 -10.05 -2.00
N TRP A 38 -8.73 -9.36 -3.12
CA TRP A 38 -9.73 -8.36 -3.46
C TRP A 38 -11.05 -9.01 -3.83
N LYS A 39 -12.14 -8.58 -3.19
CA LYS A 39 -13.48 -9.06 -3.51
C LYS A 39 -13.96 -8.53 -4.85
N GLY A 40 -14.80 -9.31 -5.53
CA GLY A 40 -15.30 -9.00 -6.87
C GLY A 40 -16.02 -7.65 -6.99
N ASP A 41 -16.71 -7.19 -5.92
CA ASP A 41 -17.34 -5.87 -5.90
C ASP A 41 -16.33 -4.72 -5.95
N ILE A 42 -15.17 -4.86 -5.32
CA ILE A 42 -14.08 -3.89 -5.36
C ILE A 42 -13.44 -3.87 -6.75
N ILE A 43 -13.18 -5.05 -7.32
CA ILE A 43 -12.63 -5.15 -8.68
C ILE A 43 -13.58 -4.57 -9.71
N SER A 44 -14.89 -4.80 -9.57
CA SER A 44 -15.89 -4.18 -10.44
C SER A 44 -15.87 -2.65 -10.38
N LYS A 45 -15.64 -2.06 -9.20
CA LYS A 45 -15.49 -0.61 -9.06
C LYS A 45 -14.23 -0.10 -9.79
N TRP A 46 -13.13 -0.83 -9.72
CA TRP A 46 -11.91 -0.49 -10.47
C TRP A 46 -12.14 -0.55 -11.98
N LEU A 47 -12.75 -1.65 -12.48
CA LEU A 47 -13.09 -1.79 -13.90
C LEU A 47 -13.96 -0.64 -14.39
N ASN A 48 -15.02 -0.32 -13.65
CA ASN A 48 -15.93 0.77 -13.99
C ASN A 48 -15.24 2.14 -13.98
N ALA A 49 -14.41 2.41 -12.97
CA ALA A 49 -13.69 3.68 -12.88
C ALA A 49 -12.75 3.87 -14.07
N ILE A 50 -12.00 2.83 -14.46
CA ILE A 50 -11.07 2.86 -15.60
C ILE A 50 -11.83 2.98 -16.93
N ALA A 51 -12.95 2.26 -17.07
CA ALA A 51 -13.81 2.38 -18.27
C ALA A 51 -14.43 3.77 -18.39
N ASN A 52 -14.84 4.37 -17.28
CA ASN A 52 -15.46 5.71 -17.26
C ASN A 52 -14.49 6.82 -17.70
N VAL A 53 -13.19 6.64 -17.55
CA VAL A 53 -12.19 7.58 -18.09
C VAL A 53 -11.79 7.26 -19.54
N GLY A 54 -12.48 6.31 -20.17
CA GLY A 54 -12.32 5.99 -21.59
C GLY A 54 -11.24 4.96 -21.91
N CYS A 55 -10.63 4.32 -20.91
CA CYS A 55 -9.72 3.20 -21.11
C CYS A 55 -10.46 1.87 -21.34
N ARG A 56 -9.74 0.86 -21.79
CA ARG A 56 -10.23 -0.52 -21.98
C ARG A 56 -9.64 -1.43 -20.89
N PRO A 57 -10.30 -1.57 -19.72
CA PRO A 57 -9.79 -2.40 -18.65
C PRO A 57 -10.09 -3.88 -18.87
N PHE A 58 -9.19 -4.73 -18.37
CA PHE A 58 -9.43 -6.16 -18.18
C PHE A 58 -8.65 -6.68 -16.97
N ILE A 59 -8.98 -7.87 -16.51
CA ILE A 59 -8.38 -8.49 -15.33
C ILE A 59 -7.48 -9.65 -15.71
N LEU A 60 -6.38 -9.83 -14.96
CA LEU A 60 -5.52 -11.01 -15.00
C LEU A 60 -5.20 -11.46 -13.58
N ASP A 61 -5.23 -12.77 -13.37
CA ASP A 61 -4.61 -13.37 -12.20
C ASP A 61 -3.09 -13.23 -12.27
N VAL A 62 -2.43 -13.06 -11.11
CA VAL A 62 -0.98 -12.86 -11.03
C VAL A 62 -0.20 -13.98 -11.71
N ARG A 63 -0.58 -15.25 -11.49
CA ARG A 63 0.10 -16.41 -12.13
C ARG A 63 -0.06 -16.36 -13.64
N THR A 64 -1.30 -16.18 -14.11
CA THR A 64 -1.61 -16.05 -15.54
C THR A 64 -0.86 -14.89 -16.18
N PHE A 65 -0.74 -13.76 -15.49
CA PHE A 65 0.03 -12.62 -15.99
C PHE A 65 1.51 -13.00 -16.19
N VAL A 66 2.13 -13.60 -15.18
CA VAL A 66 3.54 -14.02 -15.24
C VAL A 66 3.77 -15.10 -16.31
N GLU A 67 2.94 -16.15 -16.34
CA GLU A 67 3.02 -17.22 -17.33
C GLU A 67 2.93 -16.69 -18.77
N LYS A 68 1.95 -15.81 -19.03
CA LYS A 68 1.79 -15.19 -20.35
C LYS A 68 2.93 -14.23 -20.71
N ALA A 69 3.49 -13.54 -19.72
CA ALA A 69 4.67 -12.69 -19.90
C ALA A 69 5.86 -13.49 -20.39
N PHE A 70 6.19 -14.59 -19.74
CA PHE A 70 7.32 -15.44 -20.09
C PHE A 70 7.10 -16.29 -21.35
N SER A 71 5.85 -16.66 -21.66
CA SER A 71 5.50 -17.35 -22.90
C SER A 71 5.30 -16.42 -24.10
N ASN A 72 5.45 -15.12 -23.92
CA ASN A 72 5.22 -14.08 -24.94
C ASN A 72 3.79 -14.15 -25.55
N THR A 73 2.80 -14.45 -24.72
CA THR A 73 1.38 -14.57 -25.11
C THR A 73 0.49 -13.53 -24.43
N LEU A 74 1.06 -12.54 -23.77
CA LEU A 74 0.29 -11.41 -23.23
C LEU A 74 -0.40 -10.64 -24.37
N PRO A 75 -1.66 -10.24 -24.19
CA PRO A 75 -2.26 -9.27 -25.08
C PRO A 75 -1.53 -7.93 -24.97
N HIS A 76 -1.80 -7.01 -25.90
CA HIS A 76 -1.27 -5.65 -25.78
C HIS A 76 -1.79 -4.98 -24.50
N ILE A 77 -0.86 -4.42 -23.71
CA ILE A 77 -1.12 -3.72 -22.46
C ILE A 77 -0.34 -2.40 -22.48
N ASP A 78 -1.03 -1.28 -22.35
CA ASP A 78 -0.39 0.03 -22.27
C ASP A 78 0.15 0.30 -20.86
N PHE A 79 -0.57 -0.11 -19.81
CA PHE A 79 -0.08 -0.11 -18.43
C PHE A 79 -0.83 -1.11 -17.54
N VAL A 80 -0.20 -1.44 -16.42
CA VAL A 80 -0.73 -2.36 -15.41
C VAL A 80 -1.08 -1.60 -14.13
N ILE A 81 -2.25 -1.88 -13.57
CA ILE A 81 -2.60 -1.55 -12.19
C ILE A 81 -2.34 -2.79 -11.34
N ASN A 82 -1.34 -2.70 -10.49
CA ASN A 82 -0.97 -3.77 -9.57
C ASN A 82 -1.82 -3.70 -8.29
N LEU A 83 -2.74 -4.62 -8.15
CA LEU A 83 -3.51 -4.86 -6.92
C LEU A 83 -3.09 -6.16 -6.23
N ASN A 84 -1.93 -6.70 -6.57
CA ASN A 84 -1.37 -7.86 -5.88
C ASN A 84 -0.90 -7.48 -4.48
N CYS A 85 -1.56 -8.01 -3.46
CA CYS A 85 -1.20 -7.80 -2.06
C CYS A 85 -0.23 -8.84 -1.50
N GLY A 86 0.24 -9.79 -2.33
CA GLY A 86 1.22 -10.77 -1.93
C GLY A 86 0.71 -11.86 -0.98
N SER A 87 1.67 -12.58 -0.39
CA SER A 87 1.44 -13.60 0.64
C SER A 87 2.17 -13.24 1.93
N THR A 88 1.98 -14.06 2.97
CA THR A 88 2.58 -13.83 4.29
C THR A 88 4.07 -14.18 4.38
N ASP A 89 4.62 -15.01 3.50
CA ASP A 89 5.94 -15.63 3.70
C ASP A 89 7.05 -15.16 2.77
N LEU A 90 6.70 -14.58 1.62
CA LEU A 90 7.65 -14.11 0.60
C LEU A 90 7.24 -12.71 0.17
N ASP A 91 8.10 -12.00 -0.52
CA ASP A 91 7.83 -10.66 -1.04
C ASP A 91 7.12 -10.70 -2.44
N PRO A 92 5.99 -11.43 -2.59
CA PRO A 92 5.37 -11.65 -3.90
C PRO A 92 4.64 -10.42 -4.43
N MET A 93 4.42 -9.39 -3.61
CA MET A 93 3.85 -8.13 -4.08
C MET A 93 4.67 -7.49 -5.19
N ALA A 94 5.98 -7.69 -5.19
CA ALA A 94 6.89 -7.12 -6.18
C ALA A 94 6.93 -7.89 -7.52
N ILE A 95 6.33 -9.07 -7.62
CA ILE A 95 6.44 -9.90 -8.84
C ILE A 95 5.79 -9.20 -10.04
N VAL A 96 4.63 -8.58 -9.85
CA VAL A 96 3.92 -7.87 -10.94
C VAL A 96 4.73 -6.67 -11.44
N PRO A 97 5.16 -5.71 -10.59
CA PRO A 97 5.97 -4.60 -11.07
C PRO A 97 7.34 -5.02 -11.59
N SER A 98 7.95 -6.11 -11.09
CA SER A 98 9.19 -6.63 -11.65
C SER A 98 9.00 -7.21 -13.05
N THR A 99 7.93 -7.96 -13.27
CA THR A 99 7.57 -8.48 -14.59
C THR A 99 7.26 -7.34 -15.56
N CYS A 100 6.52 -6.33 -15.11
CA CYS A 100 6.26 -5.13 -15.91
C CYS A 100 7.55 -4.40 -16.32
N ALA A 101 8.48 -4.23 -15.38
CA ALA A 101 9.77 -3.60 -15.65
C ALA A 101 10.59 -4.39 -16.69
N PHE A 102 10.58 -5.72 -16.58
CA PHE A 102 11.24 -6.60 -17.57
C PHE A 102 10.64 -6.47 -18.98
N LEU A 103 9.32 -6.29 -19.07
CA LEU A 103 8.60 -6.13 -20.34
C LEU A 103 8.57 -4.69 -20.86
N GLY A 104 9.05 -3.71 -20.10
CA GLY A 104 8.92 -2.30 -20.45
C GLY A 104 7.50 -1.74 -20.34
N ILE A 105 6.62 -2.39 -19.56
CA ILE A 105 5.22 -1.97 -19.35
C ILE A 105 5.15 -1.08 -18.08
N PRO A 106 4.58 0.13 -18.15
CA PRO A 106 4.35 0.95 -16.96
C PRO A 106 3.48 0.24 -15.91
N CYS A 107 3.86 0.34 -14.63
CA CYS A 107 3.14 -0.28 -13.53
C CYS A 107 2.74 0.77 -12.47
N ILE A 108 1.47 0.77 -12.11
CA ILE A 108 0.87 1.63 -11.09
C ILE A 108 0.57 0.76 -9.85
N PRO A 109 0.83 1.25 -8.62
CA PRO A 109 1.22 2.62 -8.25
C PRO A 109 2.72 2.91 -8.38
N CYS A 110 3.60 1.90 -8.39
CA CYS A 110 5.04 2.09 -8.37
C CYS A 110 5.81 0.83 -8.82
N GLY A 111 7.14 0.95 -8.89
CA GLY A 111 8.03 -0.16 -9.22
C GLY A 111 8.26 -1.14 -8.06
N SER A 112 8.97 -2.22 -8.33
CA SER A 112 9.24 -3.30 -7.37
C SER A 112 10.01 -2.83 -6.13
N PHE A 113 11.02 -1.97 -6.28
CA PHE A 113 11.76 -1.44 -5.14
C PHE A 113 10.86 -0.68 -4.17
N SER A 114 9.97 0.18 -4.69
CA SER A 114 9.04 0.95 -3.87
C SER A 114 8.10 0.05 -3.06
N ILE A 115 7.60 -1.02 -3.68
CA ILE A 115 6.75 -2.01 -3.01
C ILE A 115 7.51 -2.68 -1.87
N LEU A 116 8.69 -3.24 -2.16
CA LEU A 116 9.49 -3.97 -1.17
C LEU A 116 9.95 -3.08 -0.01
N ALA A 117 10.42 -1.87 -0.32
CA ALA A 117 10.87 -0.92 0.69
C ALA A 117 9.73 -0.41 1.58
N GLY A 118 8.54 -0.19 1.01
CA GLY A 118 7.37 0.26 1.75
C GLY A 118 6.71 -0.85 2.57
N GLU A 119 6.71 -2.08 2.07
CA GLU A 119 6.10 -3.23 2.77
C GLU A 119 6.96 -3.71 3.95
N ASN A 120 8.27 -3.79 3.76
CA ASN A 120 9.19 -4.29 4.77
C ASN A 120 9.39 -3.27 5.89
N LYS A 121 8.83 -3.54 7.07
CA LYS A 121 8.81 -2.62 8.21
C LYS A 121 10.20 -2.24 8.75
N TYR A 122 11.19 -3.12 8.59
CA TYR A 122 12.55 -2.81 8.97
C TYR A 122 13.15 -1.78 8.00
N HIS A 123 13.04 -2.02 6.70
CA HIS A 123 13.59 -1.12 5.68
C HIS A 123 12.84 0.21 5.65
N SER A 124 11.50 0.20 5.71
CA SER A 124 10.72 1.45 5.75
C SER A 124 11.06 2.30 6.98
N ASN A 125 11.27 1.68 8.15
CA ASN A 125 11.71 2.39 9.34
C ASN A 125 13.11 3.01 9.20
N LEU A 126 14.05 2.31 8.58
CA LEU A 126 15.40 2.86 8.31
C LEU A 126 15.32 4.08 7.40
N LEU A 127 14.58 3.97 6.31
CA LEU A 127 14.39 5.07 5.35
C LEU A 127 13.65 6.25 5.99
N ALA A 128 12.61 5.99 6.77
CA ALA A 128 11.89 7.03 7.50
C ALA A 128 12.80 7.78 8.50
N LYS A 129 13.65 7.04 9.21
CA LYS A 129 14.63 7.63 10.14
C LYS A 129 15.66 8.50 9.40
N GLU A 130 16.12 8.07 8.24
CA GLU A 130 17.05 8.85 7.40
C GLU A 130 16.43 10.17 6.94
N CYS A 131 15.13 10.19 6.65
CA CYS A 131 14.37 11.41 6.35
C CYS A 131 14.03 12.24 7.61
N GLY A 132 14.58 11.91 8.78
CA GLY A 132 14.33 12.62 10.03
C GLY A 132 12.93 12.42 10.62
N LEU A 133 12.20 11.37 10.20
CA LEU A 133 10.95 10.96 10.83
C LEU A 133 11.24 10.20 12.13
N LEU A 134 10.36 10.39 13.12
CA LEU A 134 10.45 9.64 14.36
C LEU A 134 9.97 8.21 14.13
N VAL A 135 10.82 7.26 14.47
CA VAL A 135 10.51 5.83 14.38
C VAL A 135 10.51 5.26 15.78
N SER A 136 9.56 4.38 16.06
CA SER A 136 9.51 3.72 17.37
C SER A 136 10.83 2.97 17.65
N PRO A 137 11.46 3.17 18.81
CA PRO A 137 12.69 2.47 19.18
C PRO A 137 12.49 0.97 19.23
N THR A 138 13.52 0.20 18.86
CA THR A 138 13.55 -1.24 19.06
C THR A 138 13.56 -1.58 20.55
N CYS A 139 13.03 -2.73 20.91
CA CYS A 139 13.06 -3.26 22.27
C CYS A 139 13.29 -4.77 22.26
N GLU A 140 13.50 -5.34 23.46
CA GLU A 140 13.61 -6.78 23.65
C GLU A 140 12.25 -7.47 23.46
N ALA A 141 12.27 -8.72 22.99
CA ALA A 141 11.07 -9.54 22.77
C ALA A 141 10.28 -9.81 24.07
N SER A 142 10.93 -9.68 25.22
CA SER A 142 10.35 -9.84 26.56
C SER A 142 9.74 -8.56 27.13
N ASP A 143 9.88 -7.42 26.45
CA ASP A 143 9.38 -6.13 26.94
C ASP A 143 7.84 -6.15 27.01
N PRO A 144 7.22 -6.01 28.20
CA PRO A 144 5.77 -6.02 28.34
C PRO A 144 5.09 -4.82 27.65
N ASN A 145 5.85 -3.76 27.40
CA ASN A 145 5.40 -2.57 26.66
C ASN A 145 5.85 -2.59 25.19
N GLY A 146 6.34 -3.72 24.72
CA GLY A 146 6.72 -3.90 23.33
C GLY A 146 5.54 -4.20 22.43
N ILE A 147 5.76 -4.02 21.13
CA ILE A 147 4.89 -4.49 20.08
C ILE A 147 5.73 -5.24 19.05
N PHE A 148 5.29 -6.45 18.73
CA PHE A 148 5.85 -7.24 17.64
C PHE A 148 5.09 -6.93 16.35
N ARG A 149 5.84 -6.77 15.27
CA ARG A 149 5.27 -6.57 13.93
C ARG A 149 5.99 -7.49 12.95
N PRO A 150 5.29 -8.42 12.26
CA PRO A 150 5.88 -9.19 11.16
C PRO A 150 6.47 -8.26 10.11
N LEU A 151 7.59 -8.64 9.47
CA LEU A 151 8.32 -7.75 8.55
C LEU A 151 7.45 -7.27 7.38
N ASN A 152 6.77 -8.19 6.71
CA ASN A 152 6.13 -7.92 5.42
C ASN A 152 4.60 -8.06 5.45
N TRP A 153 3.99 -8.36 6.61
CA TRP A 153 2.56 -8.54 6.69
C TRP A 153 1.80 -7.22 6.81
N GLY A 154 0.68 -7.11 6.10
CA GLY A 154 -0.24 -5.98 6.17
C GLY A 154 -1.39 -6.19 7.16
N SER A 155 -2.34 -5.25 7.20
CA SER A 155 -3.62 -5.31 7.91
C SER A 155 -3.56 -5.63 9.41
N SER A 156 -2.43 -5.36 10.06
CA SER A 156 -2.12 -5.72 11.45
C SER A 156 -2.08 -7.22 11.75
N LEU A 157 -1.99 -8.07 10.73
CA LEU A 157 -1.81 -9.50 10.87
C LEU A 157 -0.59 -9.82 11.70
N GLY A 158 -0.76 -10.74 12.64
CA GLY A 158 0.31 -11.23 13.48
C GLY A 158 1.00 -10.16 14.33
N VAL A 159 0.44 -8.95 14.40
CA VAL A 159 0.91 -7.89 15.29
C VAL A 159 0.46 -8.21 16.71
N VAL A 160 1.43 -8.31 17.64
CA VAL A 160 1.17 -8.68 19.02
C VAL A 160 1.75 -7.63 19.96
N ARG A 161 0.95 -7.18 20.93
CA ARG A 161 1.39 -6.31 22.01
C ARG A 161 1.83 -7.14 23.21
N GLY A 162 2.96 -6.78 23.81
CA GLY A 162 3.55 -7.50 24.95
C GLY A 162 4.43 -8.65 24.50
N LYS A 163 4.45 -9.74 25.29
CA LYS A 163 5.33 -10.89 25.03
C LYS A 163 5.03 -11.56 23.70
N CYS A 164 6.02 -11.66 22.86
CA CYS A 164 5.88 -12.12 21.49
C CYS A 164 6.15 -13.61 21.29
N PRO A 165 5.53 -14.23 20.28
CA PRO A 165 5.89 -15.57 19.82
C PRO A 165 7.30 -15.57 19.22
N THR A 166 8.15 -16.50 19.70
CA THR A 166 9.58 -16.58 19.36
C THR A 166 9.90 -17.10 17.96
N ALA A 167 8.91 -17.49 17.17
CA ALA A 167 9.11 -18.22 15.92
C ALA A 167 8.93 -17.39 14.63
N GLN A 168 8.47 -16.15 14.72
CA GLN A 168 8.18 -15.33 13.52
C GLN A 168 9.28 -14.31 13.25
N LYS A 169 9.60 -14.11 11.96
CA LYS A 169 10.47 -13.00 11.51
C LYS A 169 9.73 -11.68 11.62
N GLY A 170 10.24 -10.77 12.44
CA GLY A 170 9.62 -9.47 12.65
C GLY A 170 10.52 -8.50 13.40
N ILE A 171 9.97 -7.35 13.69
CA ILE A 171 10.62 -6.32 14.49
C ILE A 171 9.90 -6.15 15.83
N TYR A 172 10.68 -5.88 16.87
CA TYR A 172 10.20 -5.57 18.20
C TYR A 172 10.45 -4.09 18.47
N GLN A 173 9.41 -3.37 18.77
CA GLN A 173 9.46 -1.93 18.98
C GLN A 173 8.70 -1.56 20.25
N LYS A 174 9.09 -0.45 20.87
CA LYS A 174 8.29 0.17 21.94
C LYS A 174 6.90 0.50 21.44
N PHE A 175 5.87 0.16 22.21
CA PHE A 175 4.53 0.63 21.89
C PHE A 175 4.44 2.15 22.14
N ILE A 176 4.07 2.90 21.11
CA ILE A 176 3.85 4.34 21.20
C ILE A 176 2.37 4.58 21.51
N LYS A 177 2.10 5.29 22.61
CA LYS A 177 0.75 5.70 22.96
C LYS A 177 0.29 6.79 22.02
N GLY A 178 -0.94 6.68 21.54
CA GLY A 178 -1.49 7.65 20.60
C GLY A 178 -2.55 7.02 19.69
N PHE A 179 -2.84 7.70 18.62
CA PHE A 179 -3.81 7.26 17.61
C PHE A 179 -3.09 6.96 16.30
N ASP A 180 -3.51 5.88 15.64
CA ASP A 180 -3.03 5.57 14.31
C ASP A 180 -3.54 6.60 13.31
N ILE A 181 -2.68 7.02 12.41
CA ILE A 181 -3.03 7.95 11.33
C ILE A 181 -2.67 7.34 9.99
N THR A 182 -3.32 7.82 8.95
CA THR A 182 -2.98 7.48 7.57
C THR A 182 -3.08 8.71 6.69
N THR A 183 -2.02 9.01 5.95
CA THR A 183 -1.91 10.19 5.09
C THR A 183 -1.75 9.75 3.65
N PRO A 184 -2.78 9.90 2.79
CA PRO A 184 -2.65 9.64 1.37
C PRO A 184 -1.88 10.76 0.66
N ALA A 185 -1.05 10.40 -0.32
CA ALA A 185 -0.34 11.32 -1.18
C ALA A 185 -0.51 10.93 -2.66
N ILE A 186 -0.70 11.91 -3.51
CA ILE A 186 -0.88 11.74 -4.97
C ILE A 186 0.12 12.63 -5.69
N PHE A 187 0.84 12.07 -6.66
CA PHE A 187 1.75 12.84 -7.50
C PHE A 187 0.98 13.81 -8.38
N ASN A 188 1.36 15.07 -8.31
CA ASN A 188 0.83 16.13 -9.15
C ASN A 188 1.83 16.44 -10.27
N PRO A 189 1.53 16.10 -11.52
CA PRO A 189 2.45 16.30 -12.64
C PRO A 189 2.67 17.79 -13.01
N LEU A 190 1.81 18.69 -12.54
CA LEU A 190 1.95 20.12 -12.80
C LEU A 190 3.00 20.80 -11.89
N THR A 191 3.08 20.32 -10.65
CA THR A 191 4.04 20.83 -9.66
C THR A 191 5.27 19.92 -9.55
N GLU A 192 5.27 18.78 -10.23
CA GLU A 192 6.26 17.72 -10.12
C GLU A 192 6.51 17.28 -8.66
N ASN A 193 5.45 17.34 -7.85
CA ASN A 193 5.51 17.06 -6.43
C ASN A 193 4.28 16.25 -5.98
N PHE A 194 4.23 15.89 -4.70
CA PHE A 194 3.11 15.18 -4.12
C PHE A 194 2.15 16.13 -3.39
N ASP A 195 0.87 16.03 -3.72
CA ASP A 195 -0.21 16.66 -2.97
C ASP A 195 -0.71 15.67 -1.90
N PHE A 196 -0.84 16.15 -0.67
CA PHE A 196 -1.40 15.37 0.43
C PHE A 196 -2.90 15.57 0.52
N LEU A 197 -3.63 14.46 0.58
CA LEU A 197 -5.04 14.47 0.91
C LEU A 197 -5.22 14.54 2.43
N PRO A 198 -6.43 14.85 2.92
CA PRO A 198 -6.68 14.89 4.36
C PRO A 198 -6.23 13.62 5.07
N THR A 199 -5.48 13.78 6.15
CA THR A 199 -5.05 12.68 7.01
C THR A 199 -6.25 12.12 7.77
N ILE A 200 -6.38 10.81 7.77
CA ILE A 200 -7.38 10.10 8.57
C ILE A 200 -6.74 9.71 9.90
N VAL A 201 -7.37 10.08 10.99
CA VAL A 201 -7.02 9.65 12.35
C VAL A 201 -8.03 8.60 12.80
N TYR A 202 -7.54 7.47 13.29
CA TYR A 202 -8.37 6.41 13.87
C TYR A 202 -8.48 6.62 15.38
N VAL A 203 -9.60 7.21 15.81
CA VAL A 203 -9.84 7.58 17.20
C VAL A 203 -10.68 6.49 17.87
N PRO A 204 -10.19 5.80 18.91
CA PRO A 204 -11.01 4.85 19.64
C PRO A 204 -12.20 5.54 20.31
N LYS A 205 -13.36 4.88 20.35
CA LYS A 205 -14.61 5.46 20.89
C LYS A 205 -14.50 5.90 22.35
N ASN A 206 -13.65 5.22 23.13
CA ASN A 206 -13.35 5.56 24.52
C ASN A 206 -12.19 6.54 24.67
N GLN A 207 -11.60 7.03 23.58
CA GLN A 207 -10.44 7.92 23.53
C GLN A 207 -9.20 7.39 24.30
N ASP A 208 -9.08 6.07 24.45
CA ASP A 208 -7.94 5.45 25.13
C ASP A 208 -6.70 5.50 24.25
N ILE A 209 -5.70 6.28 24.64
CA ILE A 209 -4.39 6.39 23.95
C ILE A 209 -3.55 5.12 24.03
N ASN A 210 -3.93 4.16 24.85
CA ASN A 210 -3.31 2.84 24.90
C ASN A 210 -4.01 1.84 23.97
N TRP A 211 -5.05 2.28 23.27
CA TRP A 211 -5.74 1.47 22.29
C TRP A 211 -4.79 1.02 21.19
N PHE A 212 -5.07 -0.14 20.66
CA PHE A 212 -4.28 -0.74 19.60
C PHE A 212 -5.16 -1.01 18.39
N PHE A 213 -4.80 -0.43 17.25
CA PHE A 213 -5.50 -0.63 15.98
C PHE A 213 -5.10 -1.97 15.36
N GLY A 214 -5.53 -3.05 16.01
CA GLY A 214 -5.23 -4.42 15.65
C GLY A 214 -6.12 -4.97 14.53
N GLU A 215 -5.91 -6.25 14.22
CA GLU A 215 -6.61 -7.00 13.19
C GLU A 215 -8.14 -6.97 13.38
N THR A 216 -8.63 -7.33 14.56
CA THR A 216 -10.07 -7.34 14.90
C THR A 216 -10.74 -5.99 14.66
N ALA A 217 -10.11 -4.89 15.08
CA ALA A 217 -10.66 -3.55 14.86
C ALA A 217 -10.76 -3.20 13.37
N LYS A 218 -9.81 -3.67 12.57
CA LYS A 218 -9.80 -3.46 11.11
C LYS A 218 -10.83 -4.31 10.38
N GLU A 219 -10.96 -5.58 10.73
CA GLU A 219 -11.90 -6.51 10.10
C GLU A 219 -13.35 -6.17 10.42
N GLU A 220 -13.67 -6.03 11.71
CA GLU A 220 -15.02 -5.77 12.17
C GLU A 220 -15.43 -4.30 12.06
N LYS A 221 -14.47 -3.39 11.80
CA LYS A 221 -14.68 -1.92 11.72
C LYS A 221 -15.37 -1.35 12.96
N ILE A 222 -15.02 -1.90 14.13
CA ILE A 222 -15.63 -1.55 15.41
C ILE A 222 -14.61 -0.89 16.36
N GLY A 223 -15.14 -0.25 17.39
CA GLY A 223 -14.34 0.31 18.48
C GLY A 223 -13.67 1.64 18.20
N TYR A 224 -13.78 2.19 16.98
CA TYR A 224 -13.18 3.47 16.59
C TYR A 224 -14.11 4.31 15.71
N GLN A 225 -13.75 5.58 15.57
CA GLN A 225 -14.28 6.50 14.58
C GLN A 225 -13.12 7.05 13.74
N ARG A 226 -13.43 7.63 12.59
CA ARG A 226 -12.44 8.29 11.71
C ARG A 226 -12.65 9.78 11.76
N GLU A 227 -11.57 10.50 11.98
CA GLU A 227 -11.54 11.95 11.93
C GLU A 227 -10.61 12.40 10.81
N LEU A 228 -10.96 13.52 10.17
CA LEU A 228 -10.14 14.09 9.11
C LEU A 228 -9.34 15.26 9.65
N VAL A 229 -8.04 15.25 9.41
CA VAL A 229 -7.12 16.35 9.68
C VAL A 229 -6.64 16.88 8.33
N TYR A 230 -6.92 18.14 8.07
CA TYR A 230 -6.62 18.77 6.77
C TYR A 230 -5.24 19.42 6.72
N ASP A 231 -4.69 19.80 7.87
CA ASP A 231 -3.46 20.54 7.96
C ASP A 231 -2.34 19.73 8.59
N LEU A 232 -1.54 19.08 7.76
CA LEU A 232 -0.22 18.60 8.14
C LEU A 232 0.75 19.78 8.20
N CYS A 233 1.57 19.86 9.25
CA CYS A 233 2.61 20.89 9.30
C CYS A 233 3.63 20.70 8.16
N ASP A 234 4.13 21.82 7.64
CA ASP A 234 4.97 21.81 6.44
C ASP A 234 6.27 21.00 6.64
N SER A 235 6.88 21.09 7.83
CA SER A 235 8.07 20.29 8.16
C SER A 235 7.82 18.77 8.10
N LEU A 236 6.61 18.29 8.37
CA LEU A 236 6.26 16.90 8.23
C LEU A 236 5.99 16.52 6.77
N LYS A 237 5.33 17.42 6.02
CA LYS A 237 5.12 17.24 4.56
C LYS A 237 6.46 17.12 3.83
N GLU A 238 7.45 17.96 4.15
CA GLU A 238 8.78 17.90 3.55
C GLU A 238 9.44 16.54 3.78
N LYS A 239 9.41 16.02 5.02
CA LYS A 239 9.95 14.69 5.34
C LYS A 239 9.21 13.57 4.64
N TYR A 240 7.89 13.68 4.51
CA TYR A 240 7.09 12.70 3.77
C TYR A 240 7.43 12.71 2.28
N ILE A 241 7.60 13.88 1.68
CA ILE A 241 8.03 14.01 0.28
C ILE A 241 9.41 13.38 0.07
N GLU A 242 10.35 13.63 0.98
CA GLU A 242 11.67 13.03 0.93
C GLU A 242 11.61 11.51 1.02
N LEU A 243 10.83 10.96 1.97
CA LEU A 243 10.60 9.51 2.11
C LEU A 243 9.99 8.91 0.84
N ILE A 244 8.94 9.53 0.29
CA ILE A 244 8.27 9.10 -0.94
C ILE A 244 9.27 9.05 -2.11
N ARG A 245 10.13 10.06 -2.23
CA ARG A 245 11.17 10.12 -3.28
C ARG A 245 12.24 9.07 -3.12
N ILE A 246 12.76 8.87 -1.90
CA ILE A 246 13.77 7.84 -1.60
C ILE A 246 13.22 6.44 -1.87
N ILE A 247 11.97 6.17 -1.49
CA ILE A 247 11.30 4.91 -1.80
C ILE A 247 11.01 4.78 -3.30
N GLY A 248 10.96 5.88 -4.05
CA GLY A 248 10.77 5.87 -5.49
C GLY A 248 9.31 5.71 -5.92
N VAL A 249 8.35 6.14 -5.10
CA VAL A 249 6.93 6.19 -5.49
C VAL A 249 6.74 7.25 -6.58
N LYS A 250 5.96 6.93 -7.61
CA LYS A 250 5.79 7.79 -8.79
C LYS A 250 4.36 8.30 -9.01
N THR A 251 3.37 7.69 -8.36
CA THR A 251 1.97 8.04 -8.63
C THR A 251 1.20 8.37 -7.36
N PHE A 252 0.93 7.41 -6.52
CA PHE A 252 0.26 7.63 -5.25
C PHE A 252 0.74 6.62 -4.21
N CYS A 253 0.62 7.00 -2.96
CA CYS A 253 0.90 6.12 -1.81
C CYS A 253 0.06 6.53 -0.60
N ARG A 254 0.22 5.78 0.47
CA ARG A 254 -0.33 6.06 1.79
C ARG A 254 0.78 5.86 2.81
N ILE A 255 0.90 6.81 3.71
CA ILE A 255 1.85 6.76 4.83
C ILE A 255 1.04 6.54 6.11
N ASP A 256 1.35 5.46 6.81
CA ASP A 256 0.67 5.02 8.04
C ASP A 256 1.60 5.19 9.25
#